data_fba5099ab3d29a63271ee4a9d7ede296
#
_entry.id   fba5099ab3d29a63271ee4a9d7ede296
#
_cell.length_a   1.000
_cell.length_b   1.000
_cell.length_c   1.000
_cell.angle_alpha   90.00
_cell.angle_beta   90.00
_cell.angle_gamma   90.00
#
_symmetry.space_group_name_H-M   'P 1'
#
loop_
_entity.id
_entity.type
_entity.pdbx_description
1 polymer ?
#
loop_
_entity_poly.entity_id
_entity_poly.type
_entity_poly.pdbx_seq_one_letter_code
_entity_poly.pdbx_strand_id
1 'polypeptide(L)'
;VTENDYSETLYEGREIIDQDAIQETRDMAWACAMMKLYKISLFEDLRFPVGKNVEDNFLMYKLLLKANRVVHTEKCIYWYRVGRKDTLSQVWTEKRVLDEMEAKNEKLALLGMLGYDLTWHRYIYKTRLKRAIEKMEEANLQDTETYKTAQVNLRFLEQ
;
A
#
# COMPACT_ATOMS: atom_id res chain seq x y z
N VAL A 1 8.40 0.93 -35.44
CA VAL A 1 8.26 0.76 -33.98
C VAL A 1 9.59 0.22 -33.51
N THR A 2 10.43 1.10 -32.98
CA THR A 2 11.67 0.69 -32.33
C THR A 2 11.30 -0.17 -31.15
N GLU A 3 11.82 -1.40 -31.06
CA GLU A 3 11.82 -2.18 -29.83
C GLU A 3 12.48 -1.32 -28.75
N ASN A 4 11.68 -0.73 -27.87
CA ASN A 4 12.22 -0.10 -26.69
C ASN A 4 12.66 -1.25 -25.78
N ASP A 5 13.92 -1.26 -25.43
CA ASP A 5 14.52 -2.19 -24.48
C ASP A 5 13.95 -1.85 -23.08
N TYR A 6 12.85 -2.52 -22.71
CA TYR A 6 12.28 -2.39 -21.37
C TYR A 6 12.98 -3.37 -20.43
N SER A 7 13.42 -2.88 -19.29
CA SER A 7 13.97 -3.76 -18.28
C SER A 7 12.84 -4.57 -17.60
N GLU A 8 13.12 -5.83 -17.37
CA GLU A 8 12.28 -6.72 -16.58
C GLU A 8 13.10 -7.26 -15.42
N THR A 9 12.51 -7.24 -14.22
CA THR A 9 13.13 -7.77 -13.02
C THR A 9 12.27 -8.87 -12.45
N LEU A 10 12.86 -10.04 -12.21
CA LEU A 10 12.21 -11.18 -11.57
C LEU A 10 12.53 -11.17 -10.08
N TYR A 11 11.52 -11.25 -9.24
CA TYR A 11 11.62 -11.43 -7.79
C TYR A 11 11.03 -12.78 -7.40
N GLU A 12 11.70 -13.50 -6.48
CA GLU A 12 11.29 -14.83 -6.03
C GLU A 12 11.35 -14.96 -4.50
N GLY A 13 10.48 -15.79 -3.94
CA GLY A 13 10.47 -16.11 -2.51
C GLY A 13 10.36 -14.88 -1.61
N ARG A 14 11.22 -14.79 -0.61
CA ARG A 14 11.19 -13.69 0.38
C ARG A 14 11.51 -12.32 -0.23
N GLU A 15 12.33 -12.27 -1.27
CA GLU A 15 12.70 -11.03 -1.95
C GLU A 15 11.47 -10.25 -2.46
N ILE A 16 10.39 -10.92 -2.81
CA ILE A 16 9.14 -10.27 -3.26
C ILE A 16 8.64 -9.27 -2.21
N ILE A 17 8.64 -9.65 -0.94
CA ILE A 17 8.18 -8.79 0.16
C ILE A 17 9.24 -7.78 0.57
N ASP A 18 10.52 -8.16 0.56
CA ASP A 18 11.62 -7.24 0.87
C ASP A 18 11.65 -6.08 -0.13
N GLN A 19 11.34 -6.35 -1.41
CA GLN A 19 11.24 -5.34 -2.47
C GLN A 19 9.92 -4.57 -2.48
N ASP A 20 8.81 -5.15 -2.00
CA ASP A 20 7.48 -4.51 -2.02
C ASP A 20 7.52 -3.09 -1.43
N ALA A 21 8.01 -2.93 -0.21
CA ALA A 21 8.07 -1.63 0.42
C ALA A 21 9.09 -0.68 -0.23
N ILE A 22 10.24 -1.19 -0.66
CA ILE A 22 11.26 -0.37 -1.35
C ILE A 22 10.69 0.17 -2.66
N GLN A 23 10.05 -0.66 -3.44
CA GLN A 23 9.45 -0.28 -4.71
C GLN A 23 8.22 0.63 -4.52
N GLU A 24 7.40 0.43 -3.47
CA GLU A 24 6.28 1.32 -3.13
C GLU A 24 6.76 2.78 -2.90
N THR A 25 8.00 3.00 -2.44
CA THR A 25 8.55 4.36 -2.31
C THR A 25 8.86 5.01 -3.66
N ARG A 26 9.09 4.22 -4.69
CA ARG A 26 9.49 4.67 -6.03
C ARG A 26 8.30 4.74 -6.98
N ASP A 27 7.41 3.78 -6.90
CA ASP A 27 6.25 3.66 -7.76
C ASP A 27 5.02 3.17 -6.97
N MET A 28 4.02 4.05 -6.88
CA MET A 28 2.73 3.72 -6.23
C MET A 28 2.01 2.53 -6.88
N ALA A 29 2.37 2.16 -8.11
CA ALA A 29 1.82 0.98 -8.77
C ALA A 29 2.01 -0.30 -7.95
N TRP A 30 3.07 -0.39 -7.14
CA TRP A 30 3.31 -1.55 -6.27
C TRP A 30 2.21 -1.74 -5.22
N ALA A 31 1.70 -0.67 -4.64
CA ALA A 31 0.62 -0.71 -3.65
C ALA A 31 -0.77 -0.93 -4.25
N CYS A 32 -0.98 -0.58 -5.53
CA CYS A 32 -2.27 -0.64 -6.18
C CYS A 32 -2.60 -2.01 -6.77
N ALA A 33 -3.87 -2.39 -6.78
CA ALA A 33 -4.33 -3.63 -7.44
C ALA A 33 -4.28 -3.54 -8.97
N MET A 34 -4.44 -2.35 -9.53
CA MET A 34 -4.36 -2.10 -10.96
C MET A 34 -2.91 -2.18 -11.48
N MET A 35 -2.73 -2.15 -12.80
CA MET A 35 -1.41 -2.22 -13.46
C MET A 35 -0.69 -3.55 -13.27
N LYS A 36 -1.41 -4.64 -13.00
CA LYS A 36 -0.87 -5.97 -12.74
C LYS A 36 -1.69 -7.06 -13.43
N LEU A 37 -1.01 -8.15 -13.77
CA LEU A 37 -1.63 -9.41 -14.17
C LEU A 37 -1.43 -10.44 -13.06
N TYR A 38 -2.48 -11.13 -12.70
CA TYR A 38 -2.48 -12.11 -11.62
C TYR A 38 -2.86 -13.49 -12.11
N LYS A 39 -2.21 -14.52 -11.59
CA LYS A 39 -2.76 -15.86 -11.70
C LYS A 39 -4.03 -15.93 -10.86
N ILE A 40 -5.12 -16.42 -11.45
CA ILE A 40 -6.42 -16.50 -10.77
C ILE A 40 -6.37 -17.35 -9.47
N SER A 41 -5.50 -18.36 -9.43
CA SER A 41 -5.29 -19.20 -8.25
C SER A 41 -4.82 -18.43 -7.01
N LEU A 42 -4.23 -17.25 -7.17
CA LEU A 42 -3.88 -16.39 -6.02
C LEU A 42 -5.11 -15.93 -5.24
N PHE A 43 -6.28 -15.90 -5.89
CA PHE A 43 -7.55 -15.45 -5.32
C PHE A 43 -8.45 -16.58 -4.80
N GLU A 44 -7.98 -17.83 -4.68
CA GLU A 44 -8.80 -18.94 -4.19
C GLU A 44 -9.40 -18.66 -2.81
N ASP A 45 -8.59 -18.15 -1.90
CA ASP A 45 -8.91 -17.86 -0.49
C ASP A 45 -8.75 -16.38 -0.10
N LEU A 46 -8.37 -15.52 -1.03
CA LEU A 46 -8.17 -14.10 -0.80
C LEU A 46 -9.22 -13.27 -1.57
N ARG A 47 -9.79 -12.27 -0.91
CA ARG A 47 -10.75 -11.34 -1.50
C ARG A 47 -10.47 -9.93 -1.03
N PHE A 48 -10.82 -8.96 -1.86
CA PHE A 48 -10.86 -7.56 -1.44
C PHE A 48 -11.88 -7.37 -0.33
N PRO A 49 -11.53 -6.67 0.76
CA PRO A 49 -12.45 -6.44 1.87
C PRO A 49 -13.58 -5.50 1.42
N VAL A 50 -14.83 -5.92 1.68
CA VAL A 50 -16.01 -5.10 1.37
C VAL A 50 -16.09 -3.92 2.33
N GLY A 51 -16.41 -2.74 1.81
CA GLY A 51 -16.64 -1.53 2.61
C GLY A 51 -15.38 -0.83 3.10
N LYS A 52 -14.18 -1.20 2.65
CA LYS A 52 -12.92 -0.51 2.94
C LYS A 52 -12.58 0.51 1.84
N ASN A 53 -12.02 1.66 2.25
CA ASN A 53 -11.65 2.73 1.32
C ASN A 53 -10.28 2.52 0.63
N VAL A 54 -9.40 1.72 1.24
CA VAL A 54 -8.04 1.45 0.77
C VAL A 54 -7.84 -0.07 0.70
N GLU A 55 -8.74 -0.72 0.00
CA GLU A 55 -8.86 -2.17 -0.10
C GLU A 55 -7.58 -2.84 -0.61
N ASP A 56 -6.83 -2.12 -1.46
CA ASP A 56 -5.52 -2.55 -1.96
C ASP A 56 -4.53 -2.83 -0.82
N ASN A 57 -4.48 -1.94 0.15
CA ASN A 57 -3.56 -2.06 1.29
C ASN A 57 -3.83 -3.31 2.15
N PHE A 58 -5.07 -3.83 2.15
CA PHE A 58 -5.42 -5.05 2.87
C PHE A 58 -5.06 -6.33 2.12
N LEU A 59 -5.03 -6.28 0.78
CA LEU A 59 -4.93 -7.50 -0.02
C LEU A 59 -3.59 -7.66 -0.73
N MET A 60 -3.00 -6.57 -1.26
CA MET A 60 -1.86 -6.69 -2.17
C MET A 60 -0.68 -7.44 -1.57
N TYR A 61 -0.27 -7.12 -0.35
CA TYR A 61 0.85 -7.81 0.30
C TYR A 61 0.56 -9.30 0.56
N LYS A 62 -0.72 -9.69 0.78
CA LYS A 62 -1.11 -11.10 0.95
C LYS A 62 -0.99 -11.87 -0.38
N LEU A 63 -1.35 -11.24 -1.49
CA LEU A 63 -1.15 -11.81 -2.82
C LEU A 63 0.35 -11.98 -3.13
N LEU A 64 1.16 -10.99 -2.75
CA LEU A 64 2.62 -11.06 -2.89
C LEU A 64 3.24 -12.16 -2.01
N LEU A 65 2.78 -12.32 -0.76
CA LEU A 65 3.19 -13.43 0.12
C LEU A 65 2.84 -14.81 -0.46
N LYS A 66 1.73 -14.91 -1.19
CA LYS A 66 1.27 -16.16 -1.82
C LYS A 66 1.95 -16.42 -3.18
N ALA A 67 2.52 -15.39 -3.79
CA ALA A 67 3.17 -15.50 -5.08
C ALA A 67 4.56 -16.14 -4.96
N ASN A 68 4.86 -17.12 -5.81
CA ASN A 68 6.20 -17.70 -5.89
C ASN A 68 7.17 -16.83 -6.70
N ARG A 69 6.64 -16.11 -7.70
CA ARG A 69 7.41 -15.26 -8.62
C ARG A 69 6.61 -14.02 -8.99
N VAL A 70 7.29 -12.88 -9.04
CA VAL A 70 6.76 -11.59 -9.50
C VAL A 70 7.71 -11.01 -10.53
N VAL A 71 7.21 -10.68 -11.70
CA VAL A 71 7.97 -9.95 -12.72
C VAL A 71 7.51 -8.49 -12.71
N HIS A 72 8.45 -7.59 -12.51
CA HIS A 72 8.26 -6.16 -12.68
C HIS A 72 8.80 -5.73 -14.04
N THR A 73 8.03 -4.96 -14.79
CA THR A 73 8.45 -4.38 -16.06
C THR A 73 8.32 -2.86 -16.03
N GLU A 74 9.29 -2.16 -16.58
CA GLU A 74 9.24 -0.69 -16.75
C GLU A 74 8.37 -0.27 -17.95
N LYS A 75 7.80 -1.23 -18.67
CA LYS A 75 6.92 -0.96 -19.80
C LYS A 75 5.64 -0.26 -19.34
N CYS A 76 5.38 0.93 -19.86
CA CYS A 76 4.11 1.63 -19.62
C CYS A 76 2.96 0.92 -20.33
N ILE A 77 2.17 0.17 -19.57
CA ILE A 77 1.02 -0.60 -20.07
C ILE A 77 -0.33 -0.07 -19.58
N TYR A 78 -0.33 0.98 -18.77
CA TYR A 78 -1.54 1.52 -18.16
C TYR A 78 -1.53 3.06 -18.12
N TRP A 79 -2.68 3.67 -18.43
CA TRP A 79 -2.88 5.11 -18.37
C TRP A 79 -3.75 5.46 -17.17
N TYR A 80 -3.15 6.05 -16.14
CA TYR A 80 -3.87 6.47 -14.96
C TYR A 80 -4.36 7.91 -15.10
N ARG A 81 -5.69 8.13 -15.01
CA ARG A 81 -6.28 9.46 -15.08
C ARG A 81 -6.09 10.19 -13.76
N VAL A 82 -5.35 11.29 -13.78
CA VAL A 82 -5.11 12.18 -12.64
C VAL A 82 -5.92 13.48 -12.74
N GLY A 83 -5.96 14.25 -11.66
CA GLY A 83 -6.53 15.61 -11.66
C GLY A 83 -8.05 15.71 -11.49
N ARG A 84 -8.77 14.61 -11.26
CA ARG A 84 -10.18 14.67 -10.90
C ARG A 84 -10.35 15.01 -9.42
N LYS A 85 -11.20 16.02 -9.12
CA LYS A 85 -11.46 16.47 -7.74
C LYS A 85 -12.38 15.53 -6.94
N ASP A 86 -13.15 14.69 -7.63
CA ASP A 86 -14.20 13.81 -7.09
C ASP A 86 -13.75 12.35 -6.95
N THR A 87 -12.45 12.07 -6.97
CA THR A 87 -11.92 10.70 -6.81
C THR A 87 -11.77 10.34 -5.33
N LEU A 88 -12.00 9.07 -5.00
CA LEU A 88 -11.77 8.55 -3.64
C LEU A 88 -10.36 8.83 -3.13
N SER A 89 -9.37 8.91 -4.02
CA SER A 89 -7.99 9.22 -3.67
C SER A 89 -7.78 10.67 -3.21
N GLN A 90 -8.70 11.58 -3.52
CA GLN A 90 -8.63 13.00 -3.13
C GLN A 90 -9.48 13.34 -1.91
N VAL A 91 -10.46 12.51 -1.57
CA VAL A 91 -11.35 12.73 -0.43
C VAL A 91 -10.74 12.09 0.82
N TRP A 92 -10.47 12.90 1.83
CA TRP A 92 -9.95 12.45 3.13
C TRP A 92 -11.08 12.48 4.16
N THR A 93 -11.42 11.29 4.68
CA THR A 93 -12.41 11.08 5.72
C THR A 93 -11.80 10.31 6.87
N GLU A 94 -12.39 10.42 8.07
CA GLU A 94 -12.00 9.59 9.21
C GLU A 94 -11.96 8.11 8.86
N LYS A 95 -13.01 7.62 8.18
CA LYS A 95 -13.11 6.23 7.77
C LYS A 95 -11.92 5.79 6.92
N ARG A 96 -11.50 6.63 5.98
CA ARG A 96 -10.34 6.33 5.14
C ARG A 96 -9.06 6.21 5.95
N VAL A 97 -8.84 7.14 6.90
CA VAL A 97 -7.64 7.12 7.76
C VAL A 97 -7.66 5.90 8.68
N LEU A 98 -8.82 5.55 9.25
CA LEU A 98 -9.00 4.34 10.04
C LEU A 98 -8.68 3.08 9.22
N ASP A 99 -9.25 2.96 8.02
CA ASP A 99 -9.03 1.82 7.14
C ASP A 99 -7.53 1.70 6.75
N GLU A 100 -6.85 2.84 6.49
CA GLU A 100 -5.43 2.84 6.18
C GLU A 100 -4.57 2.41 7.37
N MET A 101 -4.86 2.90 8.58
CA MET A 101 -4.17 2.48 9.82
C MET A 101 -4.38 1.00 10.09
N GLU A 102 -5.60 0.50 9.97
CA GLU A 102 -5.94 -0.92 10.15
C GLU A 102 -5.14 -1.79 9.18
N ALA A 103 -5.14 -1.46 7.89
CA ALA A 103 -4.42 -2.22 6.86
C ALA A 103 -2.91 -2.24 7.11
N LYS A 104 -2.31 -1.09 7.48
CA LYS A 104 -0.87 -1.02 7.73
C LYS A 104 -0.49 -1.73 9.04
N ASN A 105 -1.30 -1.66 10.09
CA ASN A 105 -1.09 -2.40 11.32
C ASN A 105 -1.17 -3.92 11.08
N GLU A 106 -2.18 -4.39 10.33
CA GLU A 106 -2.32 -5.79 9.95
C GLU A 106 -1.10 -6.27 9.14
N LYS A 107 -0.68 -5.50 8.12
CA LYS A 107 0.51 -5.80 7.31
C LYS A 107 1.76 -5.93 8.18
N LEU A 108 2.03 -4.96 9.05
CA LEU A 108 3.21 -4.98 9.92
C LEU A 108 3.18 -6.15 10.91
N ALA A 109 2.02 -6.44 11.50
CA ALA A 109 1.86 -7.56 12.42
C ALA A 109 2.13 -8.90 11.72
N LEU A 110 1.52 -9.15 10.55
CA LEU A 110 1.72 -10.38 9.81
C LEU A 110 3.16 -10.53 9.32
N LEU A 111 3.74 -9.51 8.71
CA LEU A 111 5.11 -9.56 8.22
C LEU A 111 6.11 -9.74 9.36
N GLY A 112 5.89 -9.09 10.51
CA GLY A 112 6.70 -9.27 11.72
C GLY A 112 6.64 -10.69 12.27
N MET A 113 5.46 -11.30 12.34
CA MET A 113 5.29 -12.71 12.76
C MET A 113 6.00 -13.68 11.80
N LEU A 114 6.07 -13.34 10.51
CA LEU A 114 6.76 -14.14 9.49
C LEU A 114 8.28 -13.85 9.44
N GLY A 115 8.79 -12.94 10.27
CA GLY A 115 10.21 -12.61 10.39
C GLY A 115 10.78 -11.80 9.22
N TYR A 116 9.96 -10.97 8.56
CA TYR A 116 10.43 -10.01 7.55
C TYR A 116 11.04 -8.77 8.20
N ASP A 117 11.97 -8.11 7.49
CA ASP A 117 12.44 -6.78 7.86
C ASP A 117 11.33 -5.74 7.65
N LEU A 118 10.99 -5.02 8.73
CA LEU A 118 9.91 -4.03 8.70
C LEU A 118 10.40 -2.59 8.46
N THR A 119 11.69 -2.37 8.26
CA THR A 119 12.29 -1.03 8.17
C THR A 119 11.59 -0.16 7.13
N TRP A 120 11.50 -0.61 5.90
CA TRP A 120 10.84 0.14 4.82
C TRP A 120 9.33 0.18 4.95
N HIS A 121 8.70 -0.88 5.44
CA HIS A 121 7.26 -0.90 5.72
C HIS A 121 6.86 0.11 6.80
N ARG A 122 7.65 0.22 7.88
CA ARG A 122 7.48 1.24 8.93
C ARG A 122 7.71 2.66 8.39
N TYR A 123 8.73 2.84 7.54
CA TYR A 123 9.00 4.12 6.90
C TYR A 123 7.81 4.61 6.06
N ILE A 124 7.24 3.73 5.22
CA ILE A 124 6.06 4.04 4.42
C ILE A 124 4.87 4.39 5.33
N TYR A 125 4.61 3.58 6.35
CA TYR A 125 3.51 3.83 7.27
C TYR A 125 3.66 5.19 7.97
N LYS A 126 4.85 5.50 8.47
CA LYS A 126 5.17 6.80 9.06
C LYS A 126 4.88 7.95 8.11
N THR A 127 5.31 7.84 6.86
CA THR A 127 5.10 8.86 5.82
C THR A 127 3.61 9.05 5.52
N ARG A 128 2.86 7.94 5.44
CA ARG A 128 1.41 7.96 5.22
C ARG A 128 0.66 8.58 6.40
N LEU A 129 1.03 8.26 7.64
CA LEU A 129 0.43 8.87 8.82
C LEU A 129 0.66 10.38 8.89
N LYS A 130 1.87 10.86 8.60
CA LYS A 130 2.15 12.31 8.54
C LYS A 130 1.19 13.00 7.57
N ARG A 131 1.07 12.47 6.36
CA ARG A 131 0.14 12.99 5.36
C ARG A 131 -1.32 12.91 5.80
N ALA A 132 -1.73 11.82 6.45
CA ALA A 132 -3.09 11.64 6.94
C ALA A 132 -3.43 12.68 8.02
N ILE A 133 -2.52 12.92 8.97
CA ILE A 133 -2.64 13.94 10.02
C ILE A 133 -2.81 15.33 9.39
N GLU A 134 -1.92 15.72 8.46
CA GLU A 134 -2.01 17.00 7.73
C GLU A 134 -3.38 17.16 7.05
N LYS A 135 -3.88 16.10 6.39
CA LYS A 135 -5.16 16.13 5.70
C LYS A 135 -6.36 16.17 6.65
N MET A 136 -6.25 15.56 7.81
CA MET A 136 -7.28 15.65 8.86
C MET A 136 -7.31 17.07 9.47
N GLU A 137 -6.17 17.71 9.62
CA GLU A 137 -6.07 19.12 10.06
C GLU A 137 -6.73 20.07 9.05
N GLU A 138 -6.44 19.89 7.75
CA GLU A 138 -7.10 20.65 6.67
C GLU A 138 -8.62 20.47 6.66
N ALA A 139 -9.10 19.27 7.08
CA ALA A 139 -10.51 18.91 7.14
C ALA A 139 -11.19 19.28 8.49
N ASN A 140 -10.49 19.90 9.43
CA ASN A 140 -10.93 20.22 10.80
C ASN A 140 -11.39 18.98 11.60
N LEU A 141 -10.63 17.88 11.52
CA LEU A 141 -10.92 16.61 12.20
C LEU A 141 -10.00 16.33 13.42
N GLN A 142 -9.37 17.37 13.99
CA GLN A 142 -8.38 17.22 15.08
C GLN A 142 -9.00 16.71 16.40
N ASP A 143 -10.28 16.97 16.62
CA ASP A 143 -10.99 16.55 17.84
C ASP A 143 -11.42 15.08 17.82
N THR A 144 -11.22 14.37 16.69
CA THR A 144 -11.66 13.00 16.53
C THR A 144 -10.72 11.99 17.19
N GLU A 145 -11.25 10.84 17.62
CA GLU A 145 -10.44 9.73 18.15
C GLU A 145 -9.49 9.16 17.08
N THR A 146 -9.89 9.20 15.81
CA THR A 146 -9.06 8.79 14.68
C THR A 146 -7.78 9.64 14.58
N TYR A 147 -7.91 10.96 14.70
CA TYR A 147 -6.76 11.86 14.69
C TYR A 147 -5.81 11.59 15.85
N LYS A 148 -6.33 11.45 17.07
CA LYS A 148 -5.55 11.15 18.27
C LYS A 148 -4.81 9.81 18.12
N THR A 149 -5.49 8.80 17.59
CA THR A 149 -4.90 7.48 17.32
C THR A 149 -3.78 7.56 16.29
N ALA A 150 -3.97 8.33 15.20
CA ALA A 150 -2.95 8.55 14.19
C ALA A 150 -1.69 9.20 14.77
N GLN A 151 -1.86 10.20 15.66
CA GLN A 151 -0.74 10.84 16.36
C GLN A 151 -0.01 9.87 17.31
N VAL A 152 -0.73 9.00 18.02
CA VAL A 152 -0.13 7.98 18.88
C VAL A 152 0.69 7.01 18.05
N ASN A 153 0.12 6.47 16.97
CA ASN A 153 0.82 5.56 16.07
C ASN A 153 2.07 6.19 15.46
N LEU A 154 1.99 7.47 15.06
CA LEU A 154 3.14 8.19 14.53
C LEU A 154 4.28 8.27 15.53
N ARG A 155 3.99 8.63 16.79
CA ARG A 155 4.99 8.71 17.86
C ARG A 155 5.69 7.38 18.11
N PHE A 156 4.96 6.25 18.05
CA PHE A 156 5.56 4.91 18.18
C PHE A 156 6.45 4.53 17.00
N LEU A 157 6.13 5.01 15.80
CA LEU A 157 6.94 4.75 14.60
C LEU A 157 8.19 5.66 14.51
N GLU A 158 8.29 6.70 15.33
CA GLU A 158 9.43 7.60 15.40
C GLU A 158 10.50 7.18 16.43
N GLN A 159 10.19 6.21 17.27
CA GLN A 159 11.12 5.55 18.19
C GLN A 159 11.96 4.48 17.48
#